data_f6ef5d31dc303dca5765fcd8e2f52e4e
#
_entry.id   f6ef5d31dc303dca5765fcd8e2f52e4e
#
_cell.length_a   1.000
_cell.length_b   1.000
_cell.length_c   1.000
_cell.angle_alpha   90.00
_cell.angle_beta   90.00
_cell.angle_gamma   90.00
#
_symmetry.space_group_name_H-M   'P 1'
#
loop_
_entity.id
_entity.type
_entity.pdbx_description
1 polymer ?
#
loop_
_entity_poly.entity_id
_entity_poly.type
_entity_poly.pdbx_seq_one_letter_code
_entity_poly.pdbx_strand_id
1 'polypeptide(L)'
;MIEVRLANNKDEKILKKFNLNMEEMVGNFCFLYIDDFKPKGYSLIRTEGTIANIADFQLEEDDSSKLFFLKSIGMNLRDFGIEEFYDNNSLVKSFFSNQGKIDFNLLFKGSCNDL
;
A
#
# COMPACT_ATOMS: atom_id res chain seq x y z
N MET A 1 -7.51 -0.29 16.89
CA MET A 1 -7.31 0.86 16.00
C MET A 1 -6.32 0.49 14.91
N ILE A 2 -6.62 0.87 13.69
CA ILE A 2 -5.80 0.53 12.54
C ILE A 2 -4.88 1.70 12.23
N GLU A 3 -3.61 1.39 12.00
CA GLU A 3 -2.60 2.34 11.59
C GLU A 3 -1.96 1.87 10.29
N VAL A 4 -1.87 2.76 9.31
CA VAL A 4 -1.12 2.51 8.08
C VAL A 4 0.00 3.53 8.02
N ARG A 5 1.24 3.06 7.95
CA ARG A 5 2.39 3.95 7.91
C ARG A 5 3.56 3.35 7.17
N LEU A 6 4.51 4.21 6.83
CA LEU A 6 5.77 3.75 6.26
C LEU A 6 6.61 3.04 7.30
N ALA A 7 7.25 1.96 6.89
CA ALA A 7 8.25 1.29 7.70
C ALA A 7 9.51 2.14 7.79
N ASN A 8 10.21 2.04 8.92
CA ASN A 8 11.46 2.76 9.15
C ASN A 8 12.48 1.82 9.80
N ASN A 9 13.64 2.36 10.16
CA ASN A 9 14.74 1.57 10.73
C ASN A 9 14.38 0.87 12.04
N LYS A 10 13.37 1.37 12.75
CA LYS A 10 12.92 0.77 14.01
C LYS A 10 12.03 -0.44 13.82
N ASP A 11 11.62 -0.72 12.58
CA ASP A 11 10.68 -1.79 12.26
C ASP A 11 11.37 -3.09 11.83
N GLU A 12 12.65 -3.24 12.07
CA GLU A 12 13.41 -4.40 11.63
C GLU A 12 12.77 -5.72 12.06
N LYS A 13 12.29 -5.79 13.30
CA LYS A 13 11.63 -7.00 13.82
C LYS A 13 10.34 -7.30 13.08
N ILE A 14 9.58 -6.27 12.75
CA ILE A 14 8.33 -6.40 11.99
C ILE A 14 8.64 -6.90 10.58
N LEU A 15 9.65 -6.32 9.94
CA LEU A 15 10.05 -6.72 8.59
C LEU A 15 10.51 -8.17 8.55
N LYS A 16 11.26 -8.61 9.55
CA LYS A 16 11.69 -10.01 9.63
C LYS A 16 10.51 -10.96 9.77
N LYS A 17 9.46 -10.55 10.50
CA LYS A 17 8.25 -11.34 10.64
C LYS A 17 7.60 -11.62 9.28
N PHE A 18 7.72 -10.69 8.35
CA PHE A 18 7.19 -10.83 6.98
C PHE A 18 8.23 -11.34 5.99
N ASN A 19 9.39 -11.80 6.46
CA ASN A 19 10.49 -12.25 5.61
C ASN A 19 11.04 -11.16 4.70
N LEU A 20 10.97 -9.92 5.15
CA LEU A 20 11.52 -8.78 4.45
C LEU A 20 12.84 -8.38 5.11
N ASN A 21 13.76 -7.84 4.31
CA ASN A 21 15.00 -7.28 4.85
C ASN A 21 15.09 -5.79 4.50
N MET A 22 16.00 -5.09 5.17
CA MET A 22 16.14 -3.65 4.98
C MET A 22 16.61 -3.28 3.58
N GLU A 23 17.31 -4.18 2.90
CA GLU A 23 17.80 -3.95 1.55
C GLU A 23 16.67 -3.83 0.54
N GLU A 24 15.57 -4.56 0.76
CA GLU A 24 14.40 -4.50 -0.12
C GLU A 24 13.71 -3.14 -0.08
N MET A 25 13.99 -2.35 0.95
CA MET A 25 13.41 -1.04 1.10
C MET A 25 14.19 0.06 0.39
N VAL A 26 15.39 -0.25 -0.08
CA VAL A 26 16.19 0.73 -0.84
C VAL A 26 15.52 0.97 -2.19
N GLY A 27 15.11 2.21 -2.44
CA GLY A 27 14.42 2.57 -3.68
C GLY A 27 12.94 2.19 -3.70
N ASN A 28 12.42 1.63 -2.62
CA ASN A 28 11.01 1.25 -2.49
C ASN A 28 10.41 1.89 -1.24
N PHE A 29 9.09 2.09 -1.26
CA PHE A 29 8.35 2.38 -0.03
C PHE A 29 7.79 1.07 0.50
N CYS A 30 7.86 0.88 1.81
CA CYS A 30 7.18 -0.23 2.47
C CYS A 30 6.14 0.35 3.41
N PHE A 31 4.87 0.02 3.15
CA PHE A 31 3.76 0.41 4.03
C PHE A 31 3.38 -0.76 4.91
N LEU A 32 3.09 -0.46 6.16
CA LEU A 32 2.67 -1.46 7.14
C LEU A 32 1.21 -1.23 7.51
N TYR A 33 0.47 -2.34 7.66
CA TYR A 33 -0.88 -2.35 8.18
C TYR A 33 -0.82 -2.93 9.59
N ILE A 34 -1.16 -2.11 10.58
CA ILE A 34 -1.03 -2.46 12.00
C ILE A 34 -2.40 -2.30 12.64
N ASP A 35 -2.88 -3.34 13.33
CA ASP A 35 -4.15 -3.32 14.04
C ASP A 35 -3.89 -3.61 15.52
N ASP A 36 -4.24 -2.64 16.37
CA ASP A 36 -4.01 -2.70 17.83
C ASP A 36 -2.57 -3.10 18.16
N PHE A 37 -1.61 -2.40 17.53
CA PHE A 37 -0.17 -2.59 17.70
C PHE A 37 0.36 -3.91 17.14
N LYS A 38 -0.49 -4.69 16.45
CA LYS A 38 -0.07 -5.95 15.83
C LYS A 38 0.08 -5.77 14.32
N PRO A 39 1.27 -6.00 13.78
CA PRO A 39 1.45 -5.95 12.33
C PRO A 39 0.70 -7.09 11.66
N LYS A 40 -0.19 -6.74 10.73
CA LYS A 40 -1.05 -7.68 10.03
C LYS A 40 -0.69 -7.85 8.57
N GLY A 41 -0.04 -6.87 7.98
CA GLY A 41 0.31 -6.93 6.58
C GLY A 41 1.26 -5.83 6.16
N TYR A 42 1.66 -5.89 4.90
CA TYR A 42 2.56 -4.90 4.33
C TYR A 42 2.32 -4.77 2.84
N SER A 43 2.83 -3.70 2.26
CA SER A 43 2.89 -3.54 0.81
C SER A 43 4.20 -2.88 0.43
N LEU A 44 4.85 -3.42 -0.59
CA LEU A 44 6.05 -2.82 -1.19
C LEU A 44 5.64 -2.06 -2.43
N ILE A 45 6.03 -0.80 -2.49
CA ILE A 45 5.73 0.08 -3.61
C ILE A 45 7.05 0.51 -4.25
N ARG A 46 7.21 0.19 -5.51
CA ARG A 46 8.37 0.61 -6.30
C ARG A 46 8.03 1.92 -7.00
N THR A 47 8.93 2.89 -6.92
CA THR A 47 8.71 4.17 -7.56
C THR A 47 9.78 4.46 -8.59
N GLU A 48 9.37 5.17 -9.64
CA GLU A 48 10.26 5.67 -10.67
C GLU A 48 9.72 7.05 -11.09
N GLY A 49 10.40 8.11 -10.64
CA GLY A 49 9.90 9.47 -10.85
C GLY A 49 8.56 9.67 -10.13
N THR A 50 7.53 10.03 -10.88
CA THR A 50 6.18 10.27 -10.36
C THR A 50 5.26 9.05 -10.54
N ILE A 51 5.83 7.90 -10.90
CA ILE A 51 5.08 6.68 -11.16
C ILE A 51 5.38 5.67 -10.06
N ALA A 52 4.33 5.06 -9.51
CA ALA A 52 4.45 4.02 -8.51
C ALA A 52 3.78 2.74 -8.99
N ASN A 53 4.34 1.60 -8.61
CA ASN A 53 3.78 0.29 -8.91
C ASN A 53 3.83 -0.59 -7.66
N ILE A 54 2.76 -1.33 -7.42
CA ILE A 54 2.72 -2.27 -6.30
C ILE A 54 3.61 -3.46 -6.64
N ALA A 55 4.70 -3.63 -5.89
CA ALA A 55 5.61 -4.74 -6.06
C ALA A 55 5.20 -5.95 -5.23
N ASP A 56 4.58 -5.73 -4.06
CA ASP A 56 4.04 -6.78 -3.23
C ASP A 56 2.90 -6.21 -2.37
N PHE A 57 1.91 -7.05 -2.07
CA PHE A 57 0.76 -6.65 -1.26
C PHE A 57 0.30 -7.87 -0.46
N GLN A 58 0.54 -7.86 0.84
CA GLN A 58 0.23 -8.98 1.72
C GLN A 58 -0.63 -8.48 2.88
N LEU A 59 -1.88 -8.89 2.89
CA LEU A 59 -2.79 -8.60 3.99
C LEU A 59 -3.88 -9.69 4.01
N GLU A 60 -3.84 -10.53 5.05
CA GLU A 60 -4.84 -11.59 5.22
C GLU A 60 -6.02 -11.06 6.04
N GLU A 61 -6.76 -10.18 5.43
CA GLU A 61 -7.96 -9.58 6.01
C GLU A 61 -9.06 -9.54 4.97
N ASP A 62 -10.23 -9.04 5.33
CA ASP A 62 -11.35 -8.93 4.41
C ASP A 62 -11.10 -7.85 3.34
N ASP A 63 -12.00 -7.80 2.37
CA ASP A 63 -11.87 -6.87 1.26
C ASP A 63 -11.95 -5.41 1.70
N SER A 64 -12.76 -5.13 2.72
CA SER A 64 -12.86 -3.77 3.28
C SER A 64 -11.53 -3.30 3.85
N SER A 65 -10.83 -4.17 4.56
CA SER A 65 -9.52 -3.85 5.14
C SER A 65 -8.47 -3.66 4.05
N LYS A 66 -8.50 -4.51 3.03
CA LYS A 66 -7.60 -4.38 1.89
C LYS A 66 -7.83 -3.06 1.15
N LEU A 67 -9.08 -2.69 0.97
CA LEU A 67 -9.43 -1.41 0.35
C LEU A 67 -8.97 -0.23 1.19
N PHE A 68 -9.18 -0.29 2.49
CA PHE A 68 -8.70 0.74 3.40
C PHE A 68 -7.18 0.90 3.31
N PHE A 69 -6.47 -0.23 3.29
CA PHE A 69 -5.01 -0.22 3.17
C PHE A 69 -4.59 0.43 1.85
N LEU A 70 -5.21 0.01 0.75
CA LEU A 70 -4.90 0.56 -0.57
C LEU A 70 -5.17 2.07 -0.64
N LYS A 71 -6.29 2.53 -0.09
CA LYS A 71 -6.60 3.96 -0.04
C LYS A 71 -5.57 4.74 0.77
N SER A 72 -5.16 4.20 1.90
CA SER A 72 -4.16 4.84 2.75
C SER A 72 -2.81 4.94 2.05
N ILE A 73 -2.41 3.88 1.35
CA ILE A 73 -1.19 3.89 0.53
C ILE A 73 -1.32 4.97 -0.55
N GLY A 74 -2.43 4.98 -1.27
CA GLY A 74 -2.66 5.95 -2.34
C GLY A 74 -2.59 7.39 -1.87
N MET A 75 -3.18 7.69 -0.72
CA MET A 75 -3.12 9.02 -0.14
C MET A 75 -1.69 9.45 0.18
N ASN A 76 -0.90 8.54 0.76
CA ASN A 76 0.49 8.81 1.06
C ASN A 76 1.31 9.02 -0.21
N LEU A 77 1.12 8.18 -1.21
CA LEU A 77 1.84 8.31 -2.47
C LEU A 77 1.52 9.64 -3.16
N ARG A 78 0.26 10.04 -3.15
CA ARG A 78 -0.16 11.32 -3.73
C ARG A 78 0.49 12.49 -3.00
N ASP A 79 0.57 12.41 -1.67
CA ASP A 79 1.23 13.44 -0.86
C ASP A 79 2.74 13.51 -1.15
N PHE A 80 3.34 12.41 -1.58
CA PHE A 80 4.75 12.38 -1.99
C PHE A 80 4.97 12.82 -3.42
N GLY A 81 3.92 13.20 -4.15
CA GLY A 81 4.04 13.68 -5.52
C GLY A 81 3.88 12.61 -6.59
N ILE A 82 3.42 11.42 -6.23
CA ILE A 82 3.13 10.38 -7.21
C ILE A 82 1.89 10.78 -8.00
N GLU A 83 1.99 10.74 -9.31
CA GLU A 83 0.92 11.11 -10.22
C GLU A 83 0.20 9.91 -10.83
N GLU A 84 0.90 8.79 -10.96
CA GLU A 84 0.35 7.56 -11.54
C GLU A 84 0.66 6.38 -10.64
N PHE A 85 -0.36 5.55 -10.43
CA PHE A 85 -0.27 4.39 -9.54
C PHE A 85 -0.75 3.16 -10.29
N TYR A 86 0.06 2.09 -10.25
CA TYR A 86 -0.21 0.87 -11.01
C TYR A 86 -0.18 -0.37 -10.13
N ASP A 87 -0.94 -1.36 -10.51
CA ASP A 87 -0.90 -2.72 -9.98
C ASP A 87 -0.68 -3.68 -11.15
N ASN A 88 0.52 -3.64 -11.73
CA ASN A 88 0.84 -4.42 -12.93
C ASN A 88 0.87 -5.93 -12.66
N ASN A 89 1.01 -6.33 -11.41
CA ASN A 89 1.06 -7.73 -11.03
C ASN A 89 -0.28 -8.27 -10.52
N SER A 90 -1.34 -7.48 -10.63
CA SER A 90 -2.70 -7.86 -10.22
C SER A 90 -2.79 -8.33 -8.77
N LEU A 91 -2.05 -7.69 -7.89
CA LEU A 91 -1.96 -8.07 -6.47
C LEU A 91 -3.19 -7.64 -5.68
N VAL A 92 -3.81 -6.52 -6.05
CA VAL A 92 -5.04 -6.02 -5.41
C VAL A 92 -6.27 -6.26 -6.29
N LYS A 93 -6.10 -7.00 -7.37
CA LYS A 93 -7.14 -7.37 -8.32
C LYS A 93 -7.89 -6.14 -8.84
N SER A 94 -9.22 -6.17 -8.81
CA SER A 94 -10.03 -5.21 -9.54
C SER A 94 -10.69 -4.15 -8.67
N PHE A 95 -10.21 -3.90 -7.46
CA PHE A 95 -10.89 -2.92 -6.62
C PHE A 95 -11.04 -1.57 -7.32
N PHE A 96 -9.95 -1.02 -7.86
CA PHE A 96 -9.99 0.27 -8.56
C PHE A 96 -9.01 0.32 -9.72
N SER A 97 -8.54 -0.84 -10.20
CA SER A 97 -7.61 -0.86 -11.31
C SER A 97 -8.35 -1.07 -12.62
N ASN A 98 -7.89 -0.39 -13.65
CA ASN A 98 -8.33 -0.58 -15.02
C ASN A 98 -7.09 -0.86 -15.85
N GLN A 99 -6.94 -2.12 -16.32
CA GLN A 99 -5.75 -2.55 -17.06
C GLN A 99 -4.46 -2.29 -16.28
N GLY A 100 -4.51 -2.52 -14.97
CA GLY A 100 -3.37 -2.34 -14.09
C GLY A 100 -3.19 -0.94 -13.53
N LYS A 101 -3.89 0.06 -14.06
CA LYS A 101 -3.79 1.43 -13.54
C LYS A 101 -4.83 1.66 -12.47
N ILE A 102 -4.36 2.13 -11.30
CA ILE A 102 -5.24 2.51 -10.20
C ILE A 102 -5.58 3.99 -10.36
N ASP A 103 -6.85 4.29 -10.48
CA ASP A 103 -7.32 5.67 -10.63
C ASP A 103 -7.50 6.30 -9.24
N PHE A 104 -6.65 7.28 -8.92
CA PHE A 104 -6.75 7.98 -7.65
C PHE A 104 -8.13 8.60 -7.43
N ASN A 105 -8.74 9.12 -8.48
CA ASN A 105 -10.05 9.74 -8.36
C ASN A 105 -11.12 8.72 -7.96
N LEU A 106 -11.10 7.55 -8.57
CA LEU A 106 -12.02 6.47 -8.19
C LEU A 106 -11.72 5.96 -6.80
N LEU A 107 -10.44 5.81 -6.47
CA LEU A 107 -10.01 5.30 -5.17
C LEU A 107 -10.50 6.18 -4.03
N PHE A 108 -10.36 7.50 -4.18
CA PHE A 108 -10.75 8.44 -3.14
C PHE A 108 -12.25 8.75 -3.16
N LYS A 109 -12.82 8.84 -4.36
CA LYS A 109 -14.25 9.11 -4.53
C LYS A 109 -15.11 7.97 -3.96
N GLY A 110 -14.63 6.73 -4.09
CA GLY A 110 -15.35 5.58 -3.54
C GLY A 110 -15.60 5.71 -2.05
N SER A 111 -14.71 6.34 -1.30
CA SER A 111 -14.90 6.53 0.13
C SER A 111 -15.96 7.58 0.44
N CYS A 112 -16.18 8.55 -0.44
CA CYS A 112 -17.19 9.58 -0.25
C CYS A 112 -18.60 9.07 -0.56
N ASN A 113 -18.72 8.11 -1.46
CA ASN A 113 -20.02 7.58 -1.87
C ASN A 113 -20.63 6.65 -0.82
N ASP A 114 -19.87 6.24 0.14
CA ASP A 114 -20.34 5.38 1.22
C ASP A 114 -21.06 6.19 2.31
N LEU A 115 -21.05 7.49 2.17
CA LEU A 115 -21.73 8.39 3.06
C LEU A 115 -23.11 8.75 2.51
#